data_bd375a5024fd7d5fced6c53f56f0faac
#
_entry.id   bd375a5024fd7d5fced6c53f56f0faac
#
_cell.length_a   1.000
_cell.length_b   1.000
_cell.length_c   1.000
_cell.angle_alpha   90.00
_cell.angle_beta   90.00
_cell.angle_gamma   90.00
#
_symmetry.space_group_name_H-M   'P 1'
#
loop_
_entity.id
_entity.type
_entity.pdbx_description
1 polymer ?
#
loop_
_entity_poly.entity_id
_entity_poly.type
_entity_poly.pdbx_seq_one_letter_code
_entity_poly.pdbx_strand_id
1 'polypeptide(L)'
;MTLGYRIIALRAVHSALWLTSALCVLQYAPEVLPCRATGSTLRADEPAPPDPVEAPFYADKSRLLVLLDEQLREQPIRTVEEWAQRRAHILASMQQVMGPLPGPERRCPLDVQVIEEVQADGLRRRKLTFAAEPGDRVPAYLLLPSGEPRRRPAILCLHQTHPLGKGEPAGLGDNPNKQYALELARRGYVTLAVDYPNFGEYRFDPYAHGYASATMKGIWNHIRAIDLLCALDEVDPQRVGAIGHSLGGHNSLFVAVFDERIKAVVSSCGFCSFPRYYEGNLAGWSHNGYMPRIREVYELDPAKMPFDFTELLAALAPRACLAIAPLDDANFAVEGVRECIAAARPVYELYGAGEHLVASYPDGKHDFPPAERERAYAWFDRWLADTAHRQAE
;
A
#
# COMPACT_ATOMS: atom_id res chain seq x y z
N MET A 1 15.15 14.64 60.14
CA MET A 1 16.09 15.78 60.23
C MET A 1 15.96 16.57 58.93
N THR A 2 15.41 17.71 59.11
CA THR A 2 15.13 18.85 58.23
C THR A 2 16.40 19.54 57.71
N LEU A 3 16.35 20.11 56.54
CA LEU A 3 16.96 21.37 56.02
C LEU A 3 17.06 21.22 54.50
N GLY A 4 16.54 22.04 53.59
CA GLY A 4 16.16 23.45 53.76
C GLY A 4 16.66 24.20 52.51
N TYR A 5 15.75 24.68 51.72
CA TYR A 5 15.73 25.81 50.78
C TYR A 5 17.02 26.57 50.41
N ARG A 6 17.20 26.92 49.11
CA ARG A 6 17.18 28.34 48.73
C ARG A 6 17.02 28.56 47.20
N ILE A 7 15.99 29.33 46.89
CA ILE A 7 15.71 30.06 45.66
C ILE A 7 16.64 31.27 45.59
N ILE A 8 17.20 31.61 44.40
CA ILE A 8 17.60 32.99 44.11
C ILE A 8 17.11 33.35 42.72
N ALA A 9 16.15 34.25 42.70
CA ALA A 9 15.75 35.03 41.53
C ALA A 9 16.63 36.29 41.48
N LEU A 10 17.04 36.71 40.30
CA LEU A 10 17.50 38.06 40.02
C LEU A 10 16.86 38.60 38.76
N ARG A 11 16.13 39.70 38.99
CA ARG A 11 15.58 40.65 38.02
C ARG A 11 16.63 41.74 37.75
N ALA A 12 16.55 42.35 36.53
CA ALA A 12 16.53 43.79 36.21
C ALA A 12 17.25 44.01 34.88
N VAL A 13 16.57 44.47 33.84
CA VAL A 13 16.14 45.85 33.47
C VAL A 13 17.30 46.77 33.06
N HIS A 14 17.33 47.20 31.81
CA HIS A 14 17.36 48.58 31.28
C HIS A 14 17.66 48.58 29.76
N SER A 15 16.76 48.97 28.96
CA SER A 15 16.49 50.31 28.32
C SER A 15 17.40 50.67 27.16
N ALA A 16 16.79 50.63 26.01
CA ALA A 16 16.73 51.60 24.90
C ALA A 16 17.96 52.46 24.53
N LEU A 17 18.28 52.45 23.23
CA LEU A 17 18.43 53.66 22.47
C LEU A 17 18.45 53.41 20.94
N TRP A 18 17.75 54.26 20.24
CA TRP A 18 17.53 54.38 18.81
C TRP A 18 18.80 54.70 18.01
N LEU A 19 18.91 54.19 16.79
CA LEU A 19 19.41 54.99 15.66
C LEU A 19 18.98 54.36 14.33
N THR A 20 18.30 55.16 13.54
CA THR A 20 17.84 54.99 12.18
C THR A 20 18.99 54.84 11.20
N SER A 21 18.88 53.89 10.28
CA SER A 21 19.54 53.95 8.97
C SER A 21 18.64 53.32 7.94
N ALA A 22 18.04 54.16 7.12
CA ALA A 22 17.33 53.78 5.91
C ALA A 22 18.37 53.31 4.87
N LEU A 23 18.24 52.10 4.39
CA LEU A 23 18.89 51.65 3.14
C LEU A 23 17.83 50.99 2.25
N CYS A 24 17.68 51.60 1.07
CA CYS A 24 16.88 51.09 -0.04
C CYS A 24 17.22 49.61 -0.35
N VAL A 25 16.26 48.74 -0.22
CA VAL A 25 16.31 47.43 -0.84
C VAL A 25 15.39 47.46 -2.06
N LEU A 26 15.99 47.45 -3.22
CA LEU A 26 15.32 47.25 -4.50
C LEU A 26 14.60 45.91 -4.47
N GLN A 27 13.26 45.96 -4.59
CA GLN A 27 12.43 44.79 -4.83
C GLN A 27 12.70 44.27 -6.24
N TYR A 28 13.42 43.15 -6.33
CA TYR A 28 13.33 42.25 -7.48
C TYR A 28 12.20 41.25 -7.21
N ALA A 29 11.04 41.52 -7.80
CA ALA A 29 10.00 40.51 -7.96
C ALA A 29 10.42 39.60 -9.12
N PRO A 30 10.49 38.27 -8.95
CA PRO A 30 10.61 37.39 -10.11
C PRO A 30 9.26 37.41 -10.85
N GLU A 31 9.28 37.78 -12.12
CA GLU A 31 8.16 37.57 -13.04
C GLU A 31 7.81 36.09 -13.07
N VAL A 32 6.63 35.76 -12.54
CA VAL A 32 6.02 34.48 -12.73
C VAL A 32 5.53 34.39 -14.17
N LEU A 33 6.30 33.76 -15.03
CA LEU A 33 5.84 33.35 -16.36
C LEU A 33 4.69 32.36 -16.18
N PRO A 34 3.54 32.56 -16.83
CA PRO A 34 2.45 31.59 -16.77
C PRO A 34 2.89 30.31 -17.44
N CYS A 35 2.95 29.22 -16.65
CA CYS A 35 3.08 27.88 -17.15
C CYS A 35 1.90 27.62 -18.11
N ARG A 36 2.19 27.52 -19.40
CA ARG A 36 1.21 27.09 -20.40
C ARG A 36 0.78 25.69 -20.02
N ALA A 37 -0.43 25.57 -19.49
CA ALA A 37 -1.13 24.31 -19.39
C ALA A 37 -1.29 23.74 -20.80
N THR A 38 -0.43 22.81 -21.19
CA THR A 38 -0.73 21.89 -22.28
C THR A 38 -1.86 21.03 -21.78
N GLY A 39 -3.07 21.32 -22.23
CA GLY A 39 -4.26 20.56 -21.92
C GLY A 39 -4.07 19.12 -22.37
N SER A 40 -3.74 18.25 -21.43
CA SER A 40 -4.02 16.84 -21.54
C SER A 40 -5.51 16.68 -21.40
N THR A 41 -6.19 16.56 -22.53
CA THR A 41 -7.59 16.15 -22.57
C THR A 41 -7.71 14.82 -21.83
N LEU A 42 -8.37 14.86 -20.66
CA LEU A 42 -8.88 13.66 -19.99
C LEU A 42 -9.59 12.82 -21.05
N ARG A 43 -9.18 11.58 -21.25
CA ARG A 43 -9.87 10.64 -22.12
C ARG A 43 -11.29 10.45 -21.53
N ALA A 44 -12.27 10.97 -22.25
CA ALA A 44 -13.69 10.88 -21.93
C ALA A 44 -14.29 9.50 -22.27
N ASP A 45 -13.48 8.46 -22.45
CA ASP A 45 -13.89 7.12 -22.93
C ASP A 45 -13.41 5.99 -21.99
N GLU A 46 -13.36 6.20 -20.68
CA GLU A 46 -13.36 5.04 -19.79
C GLU A 46 -14.83 4.61 -19.62
N PRO A 47 -15.19 3.36 -19.98
CA PRO A 47 -16.56 2.88 -19.78
C PRO A 47 -16.92 2.97 -18.29
N ALA A 48 -18.17 3.33 -18.01
CA ALA A 48 -18.70 3.29 -16.66
C ALA A 48 -18.39 1.94 -16.02
N PRO A 49 -18.03 1.90 -14.71
CA PRO A 49 -17.81 0.63 -14.05
C PRO A 49 -19.04 -0.25 -14.24
N PRO A 50 -18.84 -1.55 -14.55
CA PRO A 50 -19.96 -2.47 -14.69
C PRO A 50 -20.79 -2.47 -13.41
N ASP A 51 -22.08 -2.70 -13.54
CA ASP A 51 -22.99 -2.88 -12.40
C ASP A 51 -22.36 -3.82 -11.38
N PRO A 52 -22.58 -3.59 -10.06
CA PRO A 52 -22.00 -4.42 -9.03
C PRO A 52 -22.38 -5.88 -9.25
N VAL A 53 -21.37 -6.71 -9.54
CA VAL A 53 -21.55 -8.15 -9.71
C VAL A 53 -22.05 -8.70 -8.37
N GLU A 54 -23.24 -9.27 -8.34
CA GLU A 54 -23.74 -9.99 -7.18
C GLU A 54 -22.98 -11.32 -7.10
N ALA A 55 -22.07 -11.42 -6.11
CA ALA A 55 -21.25 -12.61 -5.96
C ALA A 55 -21.98 -13.68 -5.14
N PRO A 56 -22.06 -14.92 -5.61
CA PRO A 56 -22.55 -16.03 -4.81
C PRO A 56 -21.59 -16.31 -3.65
N PHE A 57 -22.12 -16.86 -2.56
CA PHE A 57 -21.33 -17.24 -1.40
C PHE A 57 -20.63 -18.57 -1.64
N TYR A 58 -19.30 -18.57 -1.63
CA TYR A 58 -18.48 -19.77 -1.70
C TYR A 58 -18.13 -20.23 -0.28
N ALA A 59 -18.69 -21.36 0.15
CA ALA A 59 -18.45 -21.87 1.51
C ALA A 59 -16.99 -22.32 1.71
N ASP A 60 -16.45 -23.05 0.75
CA ASP A 60 -15.04 -23.47 0.76
C ASP A 60 -14.19 -22.53 -0.11
N LYS A 61 -13.47 -21.64 0.53
CA LYS A 61 -12.63 -20.63 -0.12
C LYS A 61 -11.25 -21.15 -0.54
N SER A 62 -10.96 -22.42 -0.27
CA SER A 62 -9.77 -23.11 -0.77
C SER A 62 -9.97 -23.74 -2.16
N ARG A 63 -11.24 -24.01 -2.54
CA ARG A 63 -11.61 -24.58 -3.84
C ARG A 63 -11.77 -23.49 -4.89
N LEU A 64 -10.66 -23.00 -5.41
CA LEU A 64 -10.65 -21.79 -6.24
C LEU A 64 -11.04 -22.04 -7.70
N LEU A 65 -10.72 -23.23 -8.25
CA LEU A 65 -11.08 -23.59 -9.62
C LEU A 65 -12.52 -24.12 -9.73
N VAL A 66 -13.43 -23.43 -9.04
CA VAL A 66 -14.87 -23.72 -9.06
C VAL A 66 -15.61 -22.40 -9.25
N LEU A 67 -16.56 -22.38 -10.20
CA LEU A 67 -17.52 -21.32 -10.42
C LEU A 67 -18.90 -21.79 -9.99
N LEU A 68 -19.64 -20.99 -9.24
CA LEU A 68 -21.05 -21.25 -8.94
C LEU A 68 -21.92 -20.59 -10.02
N ASP A 69 -22.82 -21.35 -10.64
CA ASP A 69 -23.81 -20.84 -11.57
C ASP A 69 -25.00 -20.17 -10.82
N GLU A 70 -25.97 -19.62 -11.56
CA GLU A 70 -27.16 -18.95 -11.01
C GLU A 70 -28.00 -19.85 -10.08
N GLN A 71 -27.92 -21.16 -10.22
CA GLN A 71 -28.56 -22.15 -9.38
C GLN A 71 -27.66 -22.67 -8.24
N LEU A 72 -26.52 -22.00 -7.97
CA LEU A 72 -25.50 -22.36 -6.99
C LEU A 72 -24.88 -23.76 -7.21
N ARG A 73 -24.86 -24.26 -8.44
CA ARG A 73 -24.22 -25.51 -8.80
C ARG A 73 -22.77 -25.25 -9.18
N GLU A 74 -21.91 -26.13 -8.72
CA GLU A 74 -20.47 -26.05 -8.99
C GLU A 74 -20.16 -26.41 -10.46
N GLN A 75 -19.42 -25.53 -11.12
CA GLN A 75 -18.85 -25.73 -12.44
C GLN A 75 -17.32 -25.66 -12.34
N PRO A 76 -16.59 -26.65 -12.86
CA PRO A 76 -15.12 -26.62 -12.82
C PRO A 76 -14.57 -25.53 -13.74
N ILE A 77 -13.63 -24.73 -13.24
CA ILE A 77 -12.88 -23.74 -14.02
C ILE A 77 -11.69 -24.44 -14.68
N ARG A 78 -11.57 -24.30 -16.00
CA ARG A 78 -10.50 -24.91 -16.83
C ARG A 78 -9.76 -23.90 -17.69
N THR A 79 -10.30 -22.68 -17.82
CA THR A 79 -9.73 -21.62 -18.66
C THR A 79 -9.53 -20.32 -17.88
N VAL A 80 -8.69 -19.45 -18.41
CA VAL A 80 -8.44 -18.12 -17.83
C VAL A 80 -9.69 -17.24 -17.90
N GLU A 81 -10.51 -17.40 -18.93
CA GLU A 81 -11.76 -16.66 -19.14
C GLU A 81 -12.81 -17.05 -18.09
N GLU A 82 -12.92 -18.34 -17.77
CA GLU A 82 -13.79 -18.82 -16.68
C GLU A 82 -13.28 -18.32 -15.31
N TRP A 83 -11.95 -18.31 -15.13
CA TRP A 83 -11.34 -17.74 -13.92
C TRP A 83 -11.64 -16.25 -13.77
N ALA A 84 -11.68 -15.47 -14.86
CA ALA A 84 -12.01 -14.05 -14.79
C ALA A 84 -13.37 -13.79 -14.14
N GLN A 85 -14.36 -14.67 -14.34
CA GLN A 85 -15.67 -14.58 -13.67
C GLN A 85 -15.54 -14.85 -12.15
N ARG A 86 -14.79 -15.89 -11.78
CA ARG A 86 -14.53 -16.20 -10.36
C ARG A 86 -13.78 -15.07 -9.67
N ARG A 87 -12.80 -14.48 -10.34
CA ARG A 87 -12.07 -13.30 -9.87
C ARG A 87 -13.00 -12.11 -9.63
N ALA A 88 -13.97 -11.87 -10.54
CA ALA A 88 -14.96 -10.82 -10.34
C ALA A 88 -15.82 -11.06 -9.09
N HIS A 89 -16.23 -12.31 -8.83
CA HIS A 89 -16.95 -12.68 -7.59
C HIS A 89 -16.06 -12.41 -6.34
N ILE A 90 -14.77 -12.72 -6.38
CA ILE A 90 -13.84 -12.44 -5.27
C ILE A 90 -13.80 -10.93 -4.99
N LEU A 91 -13.60 -10.10 -6.02
CA LEU A 91 -13.58 -8.65 -5.88
C LEU A 91 -14.89 -8.10 -5.32
N ALA A 92 -16.03 -8.62 -5.77
CA ALA A 92 -17.32 -8.26 -5.25
C ALA A 92 -17.49 -8.67 -3.77
N SER A 93 -17.06 -9.87 -3.41
CA SER A 93 -17.06 -10.37 -2.02
C SER A 93 -16.18 -9.53 -1.09
N MET A 94 -15.00 -9.11 -1.56
CA MET A 94 -14.15 -8.18 -0.81
C MET A 94 -14.88 -6.84 -0.59
N GLN A 95 -15.56 -6.32 -1.60
CA GLN A 95 -16.32 -5.06 -1.48
C GLN A 95 -17.56 -5.18 -0.58
N GLN A 96 -18.16 -6.36 -0.43
CA GLN A 96 -19.22 -6.59 0.56
C GLN A 96 -18.71 -6.32 1.99
N VAL A 97 -17.45 -6.64 2.28
CA VAL A 97 -16.85 -6.43 3.61
C VAL A 97 -16.28 -5.03 3.75
N MET A 98 -15.52 -4.59 2.76
CA MET A 98 -14.72 -3.35 2.82
C MET A 98 -15.53 -2.10 2.43
N GLY A 99 -16.67 -2.29 1.76
CA GLY A 99 -17.40 -1.25 1.04
C GLY A 99 -17.00 -1.16 -0.43
N PRO A 100 -17.78 -0.49 -1.26
CA PRO A 100 -17.50 -0.35 -2.69
C PRO A 100 -16.21 0.44 -2.93
N LEU A 101 -15.45 0.02 -3.95
CA LEU A 101 -14.34 0.82 -4.45
C LEU A 101 -14.89 2.14 -5.00
N PRO A 102 -14.34 3.30 -4.58
CA PRO A 102 -14.76 4.59 -5.14
C PRO A 102 -14.63 4.66 -6.65
N GLY A 103 -15.64 5.24 -7.28
CA GLY A 103 -15.65 5.43 -8.73
C GLY A 103 -14.85 6.64 -9.20
N PRO A 104 -14.84 6.89 -10.52
CA PRO A 104 -14.11 7.99 -11.13
C PRO A 104 -14.57 9.37 -10.64
N GLU A 105 -15.79 9.51 -10.12
CA GLU A 105 -16.34 10.74 -9.57
C GLU A 105 -15.57 11.25 -8.33
N ARG A 106 -14.86 10.35 -7.62
CA ARG A 106 -13.98 10.74 -6.51
C ARG A 106 -12.56 11.12 -6.96
N ARG A 107 -12.25 10.95 -8.24
CA ARG A 107 -10.94 11.38 -8.75
C ARG A 107 -10.90 12.90 -8.91
N CYS A 108 -9.79 13.49 -8.47
CA CYS A 108 -9.46 14.89 -8.68
C CYS A 108 -8.00 15.01 -9.12
N PRO A 109 -7.54 16.17 -9.61
CA PRO A 109 -6.12 16.40 -9.83
C PRO A 109 -5.33 16.09 -8.56
N LEU A 110 -4.16 15.45 -8.70
CA LEU A 110 -3.34 15.04 -7.55
C LEU A 110 -2.83 16.24 -6.72
N ASP A 111 -2.75 17.43 -7.29
CA ASP A 111 -2.34 18.66 -6.62
C ASP A 111 -1.19 18.43 -5.62
N VAL A 112 -0.08 17.91 -6.14
CA VAL A 112 1.09 17.53 -5.33
C VAL A 112 1.72 18.75 -4.72
N GLN A 113 1.83 18.79 -3.38
CA GLN A 113 2.48 19.87 -2.65
C GLN A 113 3.72 19.33 -1.93
N VAL A 114 4.89 19.79 -2.36
CA VAL A 114 6.16 19.47 -1.68
C VAL A 114 6.32 20.39 -0.48
N ILE A 115 6.41 19.81 0.70
CA ILE A 115 6.55 20.52 1.98
C ILE A 115 8.03 20.72 2.32
N GLU A 116 8.84 19.69 2.07
CA GLU A 116 10.26 19.66 2.38
C GLU A 116 10.98 18.79 1.34
N GLU A 117 12.19 19.17 0.97
CA GLU A 117 13.10 18.36 0.18
C GLU A 117 14.47 18.31 0.86
N VAL A 118 14.99 17.10 1.07
CA VAL A 118 16.32 16.84 1.63
C VAL A 118 17.12 16.01 0.64
N GLN A 119 18.36 16.43 0.39
CA GLN A 119 19.32 15.67 -0.39
C GLN A 119 20.39 15.09 0.54
N ALA A 120 20.48 13.78 0.60
CA ALA A 120 21.45 13.06 1.41
C ALA A 120 21.72 11.67 0.81
N ASP A 121 22.93 11.18 0.96
CA ASP A 121 23.36 9.81 0.61
C ASP A 121 23.01 9.39 -0.83
N GLY A 122 23.11 10.30 -1.79
CA GLY A 122 22.75 10.03 -3.19
C GLY A 122 21.26 9.90 -3.46
N LEU A 123 20.41 10.36 -2.54
CA LEU A 123 18.97 10.38 -2.65
C LEU A 123 18.42 11.80 -2.47
N ARG A 124 17.29 12.05 -3.10
CA ARG A 124 16.43 13.19 -2.89
C ARG A 124 15.14 12.72 -2.23
N ARG A 125 14.92 13.04 -0.97
CA ARG A 125 13.71 12.71 -0.22
C ARG A 125 12.81 13.93 -0.15
N ARG A 126 11.60 13.80 -0.67
CA ARG A 126 10.54 14.80 -0.60
C ARG A 126 9.48 14.37 0.40
N LYS A 127 9.23 15.24 1.39
CA LYS A 127 7.98 15.20 2.16
C LYS A 127 6.94 15.95 1.37
N LEU A 128 5.83 15.32 1.09
CA LEU A 128 4.77 15.92 0.26
C LEU A 128 3.37 15.50 0.72
N THR A 129 2.37 16.18 0.18
CA THR A 129 0.99 15.70 0.21
C THR A 129 0.43 15.68 -1.20
N PHE A 130 -0.54 14.81 -1.45
CA PHE A 130 -1.29 14.76 -2.70
C PHE A 130 -2.78 14.60 -2.42
N ALA A 131 -3.63 15.09 -3.32
CA ALA A 131 -5.07 14.94 -3.20
C ALA A 131 -5.50 13.54 -3.66
N ALA A 132 -6.05 12.75 -2.73
CA ALA A 132 -6.63 11.45 -3.07
C ALA A 132 -8.06 11.58 -3.59
N GLU A 133 -8.81 12.53 -3.05
CA GLU A 133 -10.16 12.92 -3.45
C GLU A 133 -10.42 14.39 -3.08
N PRO A 134 -11.52 15.02 -3.51
CA PRO A 134 -11.82 16.39 -3.15
C PRO A 134 -11.86 16.60 -1.62
N GLY A 135 -11.07 17.55 -1.14
CA GLY A 135 -11.00 17.91 0.29
C GLY A 135 -10.09 16.99 1.13
N ASP A 136 -9.43 15.99 0.54
CA ASP A 136 -8.54 15.09 1.25
C ASP A 136 -7.11 15.13 0.69
N ARG A 137 -6.13 15.19 1.58
CA ARG A 137 -4.71 15.23 1.24
C ARG A 137 -3.93 14.17 2.02
N VAL A 138 -3.33 13.24 1.30
CA VAL A 138 -2.55 12.14 1.87
C VAL A 138 -1.08 12.55 2.01
N PRO A 139 -0.51 12.49 3.23
CA PRO A 139 0.91 12.73 3.45
C PRO A 139 1.76 11.57 2.94
N ALA A 140 2.89 11.90 2.28
CA ALA A 140 3.81 10.92 1.73
C ALA A 140 5.28 11.33 1.84
N TYR A 141 6.18 10.34 1.78
CA TYR A 141 7.59 10.51 1.46
C TYR A 141 7.88 9.89 0.09
N LEU A 142 8.37 10.70 -0.84
CA LEU A 142 8.88 10.27 -2.13
C LEU A 142 10.42 10.29 -2.07
N LEU A 143 11.05 9.13 -2.35
CA LEU A 143 12.49 9.01 -2.41
C LEU A 143 12.91 8.75 -3.86
N LEU A 144 13.78 9.62 -4.36
CA LEU A 144 14.26 9.62 -5.74
C LEU A 144 15.79 9.40 -5.72
N PRO A 145 16.30 8.37 -6.42
CA PRO A 145 17.72 8.23 -6.62
C PRO A 145 18.31 9.43 -7.38
N SER A 146 19.41 9.96 -6.90
CA SER A 146 20.18 10.99 -7.62
C SER A 146 20.90 10.39 -8.85
N GLY A 147 21.41 11.25 -9.73
CA GLY A 147 22.18 10.88 -10.92
C GLY A 147 21.44 11.17 -12.21
N GLU A 148 21.88 10.51 -13.30
CA GLU A 148 21.36 10.75 -14.65
C GLU A 148 19.85 10.55 -14.76
N PRO A 149 19.13 11.48 -15.41
CA PRO A 149 17.70 11.36 -15.67
C PRO A 149 17.41 10.09 -16.47
N ARG A 150 16.62 9.19 -15.90
CA ARG A 150 16.15 7.98 -16.60
C ARG A 150 14.85 7.50 -15.96
N ARG A 151 14.02 6.82 -16.71
CA ARG A 151 12.86 6.12 -16.17
C ARG A 151 13.30 4.89 -15.37
N ARG A 152 12.79 4.79 -14.15
CA ARG A 152 13.13 3.75 -13.17
C ARG A 152 11.89 2.97 -12.79
N PRO A 153 12.02 1.72 -12.36
CA PRO A 153 10.92 1.04 -11.69
C PRO A 153 10.57 1.77 -10.40
N ALA A 154 9.30 1.67 -9.99
CA ALA A 154 8.80 2.34 -8.80
C ALA A 154 8.12 1.37 -7.84
N ILE A 155 8.24 1.62 -6.54
CA ILE A 155 7.65 0.79 -5.49
C ILE A 155 6.81 1.64 -4.53
N LEU A 156 5.55 1.25 -4.36
CA LEU A 156 4.70 1.72 -3.28
C LEU A 156 5.07 0.96 -1.99
N CYS A 157 5.53 1.69 -0.96
CA CYS A 157 6.04 1.13 0.28
C CYS A 157 5.08 1.44 1.43
N LEU A 158 4.39 0.42 1.94
CA LEU A 158 3.29 0.55 2.89
C LEU A 158 3.75 0.18 4.30
N HIS A 159 3.59 1.12 5.25
CA HIS A 159 4.09 0.99 6.61
C HIS A 159 3.28 -0.01 7.46
N GLN A 160 3.91 -0.55 8.49
CA GLN A 160 3.28 -1.33 9.54
C GLN A 160 2.50 -0.44 10.52
N THR A 161 1.80 -1.07 11.47
CA THR A 161 1.15 -0.38 12.58
C THR A 161 2.20 0.30 13.47
N HIS A 162 2.44 1.60 13.22
CA HIS A 162 3.41 2.40 13.98
C HIS A 162 3.03 3.89 13.95
N PRO A 163 3.19 4.63 15.07
CA PRO A 163 2.83 6.05 15.14
C PRO A 163 3.54 6.94 14.11
N LEU A 164 4.74 6.58 13.68
CA LEU A 164 5.52 7.31 12.67
C LEU A 164 4.98 7.12 11.25
N GLY A 165 4.10 6.14 11.02
CA GLY A 165 3.50 5.87 9.72
C GLY A 165 4.54 5.71 8.61
N LYS A 166 4.34 6.45 7.51
CA LYS A 166 5.25 6.49 6.34
C LYS A 166 6.72 6.77 6.67
N GLY A 167 6.99 7.36 7.82
CA GLY A 167 8.37 7.67 8.25
C GLY A 167 9.21 6.41 8.50
N GLU A 168 8.61 5.32 8.95
CA GLU A 168 9.33 4.06 9.18
C GLU A 168 9.96 3.52 7.89
N PRO A 169 9.19 3.22 6.81
CA PRO A 169 9.80 2.74 5.57
C PRO A 169 10.70 3.77 4.91
N ALA A 170 10.48 5.07 5.14
CA ALA A 170 11.32 6.14 4.61
C ALA A 170 12.67 6.33 5.35
N GLY A 171 12.96 5.48 6.35
CA GLY A 171 14.22 5.49 7.08
C GLY A 171 14.33 6.57 8.17
N LEU A 172 13.18 7.00 8.71
CA LEU A 172 13.11 7.99 9.79
C LEU A 172 12.86 7.36 11.17
N GLY A 173 12.58 6.05 11.21
CA GLY A 173 12.44 5.29 12.43
C GLY A 173 13.75 4.64 12.86
N ASP A 174 13.79 4.17 14.11
CA ASP A 174 14.99 3.57 14.72
C ASP A 174 15.16 2.08 14.35
N ASN A 175 14.11 1.43 13.81
CA ASN A 175 14.17 0.02 13.44
C ASN A 175 14.66 -0.16 11.99
N PRO A 176 15.91 -0.64 11.79
CA PRO A 176 16.46 -0.82 10.44
C PRO A 176 15.69 -1.87 9.63
N ASN A 177 14.98 -2.81 10.28
CA ASN A 177 14.20 -3.84 9.61
C ASN A 177 12.92 -3.31 8.93
N LYS A 178 12.61 -2.04 9.10
CA LYS A 178 11.40 -1.41 8.53
C LYS A 178 11.70 -0.35 7.46
N GLN A 179 12.98 -0.12 7.14
CA GLN A 179 13.43 0.98 6.25
C GLN A 179 13.45 0.58 4.76
N TYR A 180 12.57 -0.30 4.33
CA TYR A 180 12.58 -0.87 2.98
C TYR A 180 12.37 0.14 1.85
N ALA A 181 11.69 1.28 2.07
CA ALA A 181 11.60 2.31 1.05
C ALA A 181 12.95 3.03 0.84
N LEU A 182 13.67 3.30 1.93
CA LEU A 182 15.02 3.87 1.87
C LEU A 182 16.01 2.89 1.19
N GLU A 183 15.97 1.62 1.56
CA GLU A 183 16.87 0.60 1.01
C GLU A 183 16.62 0.37 -0.49
N LEU A 184 15.35 0.30 -0.92
CA LEU A 184 14.98 0.19 -2.34
C LEU A 184 15.37 1.45 -3.14
N ALA A 185 15.23 2.65 -2.56
CA ALA A 185 15.68 3.87 -3.21
C ALA A 185 17.20 3.87 -3.43
N ARG A 186 17.98 3.40 -2.45
CA ARG A 186 19.43 3.21 -2.59
C ARG A 186 19.82 2.19 -3.67
N ARG A 187 18.93 1.24 -3.97
CA ARG A 187 19.06 0.28 -5.09
C ARG A 187 18.66 0.85 -6.45
N GLY A 188 18.15 2.07 -6.49
CA GLY A 188 17.82 2.76 -7.74
C GLY A 188 16.33 2.75 -8.10
N TYR A 189 15.46 2.29 -7.24
CA TYR A 189 14.01 2.42 -7.39
C TYR A 189 13.52 3.82 -7.01
N VAL A 190 12.47 4.30 -7.65
CA VAL A 190 11.67 5.40 -7.09
C VAL A 190 10.74 4.79 -6.05
N THR A 191 10.74 5.31 -4.82
CA THR A 191 9.86 4.76 -3.77
C THR A 191 8.94 5.82 -3.20
N LEU A 192 7.69 5.43 -2.92
CA LEU A 192 6.68 6.28 -2.32
C LEU A 192 6.12 5.58 -1.07
N ALA A 193 6.32 6.19 0.08
CA ALA A 193 5.71 5.75 1.34
C ALA A 193 4.58 6.71 1.71
N VAL A 194 3.39 6.18 1.99
CA VAL A 194 2.18 6.96 2.31
C VAL A 194 1.64 6.61 3.68
N ASP A 195 1.01 7.56 4.36
CA ASP A 195 0.31 7.27 5.61
C ASP A 195 -1.03 6.56 5.34
N TYR A 196 -1.29 5.49 6.08
CA TYR A 196 -2.61 4.88 6.17
C TYR A 196 -3.55 5.76 7.01
N PRO A 197 -4.88 5.76 6.81
CA PRO A 197 -5.81 6.55 7.60
C PRO A 197 -5.58 6.47 9.11
N ASN A 198 -5.43 7.62 9.75
CA ASN A 198 -5.17 7.83 11.17
C ASN A 198 -3.81 7.35 11.70
N PHE A 199 -2.84 7.12 10.80
CA PHE A 199 -1.44 6.92 11.15
C PHE A 199 -0.57 8.12 10.72
N GLY A 200 0.64 8.18 11.28
CA GLY A 200 1.60 9.24 10.96
C GLY A 200 0.99 10.65 11.14
N GLU A 201 1.02 11.42 10.07
CA GLU A 201 0.47 12.78 10.04
C GLU A 201 -0.94 12.85 9.43
N TYR A 202 -1.49 11.74 8.94
CA TYR A 202 -2.75 11.68 8.26
C TYR A 202 -3.92 11.53 9.25
N ARG A 203 -4.82 12.51 9.27
CA ARG A 203 -6.05 12.49 10.07
C ARG A 203 -7.24 12.59 9.13
N PHE A 204 -8.01 11.51 9.06
CA PHE A 204 -9.16 11.41 8.18
C PHE A 204 -10.21 10.47 8.80
N ASP A 205 -11.45 10.88 8.84
CA ASP A 205 -12.56 10.02 9.25
C ASP A 205 -13.21 9.39 8.01
N PRO A 206 -12.91 8.13 7.68
CA PRO A 206 -13.47 7.47 6.50
C PRO A 206 -15.00 7.41 6.55
N TYR A 207 -15.56 7.22 7.73
CA TYR A 207 -17.00 7.02 7.92
C TYR A 207 -17.80 8.30 7.69
N ALA A 208 -17.29 9.43 8.17
CA ALA A 208 -17.87 10.75 7.88
C ALA A 208 -17.87 11.10 6.37
N HIS A 209 -16.99 10.43 5.59
CA HIS A 209 -16.87 10.62 4.14
C HIS A 209 -17.51 9.49 3.34
N GLY A 210 -18.34 8.67 3.97
CA GLY A 210 -19.15 7.65 3.30
C GLY A 210 -18.44 6.34 2.95
N TYR A 211 -17.24 6.10 3.52
CA TYR A 211 -16.59 4.79 3.41
C TYR A 211 -17.18 3.80 4.43
N ALA A 212 -17.33 2.55 4.03
CA ALA A 212 -17.74 1.50 4.94
C ALA A 212 -16.58 0.95 5.79
N SER A 213 -15.34 1.27 5.43
CA SER A 213 -14.16 0.83 6.16
C SER A 213 -12.96 1.75 5.94
N ALA A 214 -12.07 1.83 6.93
CA ALA A 214 -10.77 2.47 6.76
C ALA A 214 -9.88 1.70 5.76
N THR A 215 -10.08 0.39 5.62
CA THR A 215 -9.36 -0.43 4.64
C THR A 215 -9.67 0.01 3.21
N MET A 216 -10.94 0.24 2.85
CA MET A 216 -11.30 0.72 1.51
C MET A 216 -10.76 2.13 1.26
N LYS A 217 -10.78 3.01 2.26
CA LYS A 217 -10.12 4.32 2.15
C LYS A 217 -8.62 4.20 1.94
N GLY A 218 -7.97 3.27 2.64
CA GLY A 218 -6.55 2.96 2.41
C GLY A 218 -6.27 2.48 0.99
N ILE A 219 -7.08 1.54 0.48
CA ILE A 219 -6.98 1.05 -0.91
C ILE A 219 -7.10 2.21 -1.90
N TRP A 220 -8.10 3.08 -1.73
CA TRP A 220 -8.27 4.26 -2.59
C TRP A 220 -7.05 5.17 -2.58
N ASN A 221 -6.54 5.51 -1.40
CA ASN A 221 -5.33 6.34 -1.26
C ASN A 221 -4.11 5.71 -1.94
N HIS A 222 -3.97 4.38 -1.85
CA HIS A 222 -2.88 3.65 -2.48
C HIS A 222 -3.01 3.65 -4.01
N ILE A 223 -4.22 3.51 -4.57
CA ILE A 223 -4.48 3.66 -6.01
C ILE A 223 -4.07 5.06 -6.46
N ARG A 224 -4.44 6.11 -5.71
CA ARG A 224 -4.05 7.48 -6.01
C ARG A 224 -2.54 7.73 -5.87
N ALA A 225 -1.88 7.01 -4.95
CA ALA A 225 -0.42 6.99 -4.84
C ALA A 225 0.24 6.34 -6.07
N ILE A 226 -0.36 5.28 -6.65
CA ILE A 226 0.08 4.72 -7.93
C ILE A 226 -0.13 5.71 -9.08
N ASP A 227 -1.25 6.46 -9.09
CA ASP A 227 -1.46 7.54 -10.07
C ASP A 227 -0.31 8.56 -9.99
N LEU A 228 0.10 8.95 -8.77
CA LEU A 228 1.22 9.87 -8.56
C LEU A 228 2.55 9.28 -9.07
N LEU A 229 2.86 8.03 -8.73
CA LEU A 229 4.08 7.39 -9.22
C LEU A 229 4.12 7.34 -10.74
N CYS A 230 3.02 6.93 -11.38
CA CYS A 230 2.93 6.82 -12.84
C CYS A 230 2.97 8.19 -13.57
N ALA A 231 2.69 9.29 -12.87
CA ALA A 231 2.76 10.66 -13.42
C ALA A 231 4.16 11.27 -13.35
N LEU A 232 5.11 10.66 -12.65
CA LEU A 232 6.48 11.16 -12.55
C LEU A 232 7.29 10.81 -13.80
N ASP A 233 8.02 11.78 -14.33
CA ASP A 233 8.91 11.58 -15.49
C ASP A 233 10.02 10.56 -15.23
N GLU A 234 10.45 10.45 -13.96
CA GLU A 234 11.48 9.50 -13.51
C GLU A 234 10.98 8.06 -13.37
N VAL A 235 9.68 7.80 -13.53
CA VAL A 235 9.06 6.48 -13.34
C VAL A 235 8.68 5.84 -14.67
N ASP A 236 8.97 4.54 -14.78
CA ASP A 236 8.40 3.70 -15.82
C ASP A 236 7.07 3.10 -15.31
N PRO A 237 5.91 3.54 -15.83
CA PRO A 237 4.61 3.11 -15.34
C PRO A 237 4.30 1.63 -15.61
N GLN A 238 5.10 0.95 -16.44
CA GLN A 238 4.98 -0.50 -16.68
C GLN A 238 5.74 -1.33 -15.63
N ARG A 239 6.54 -0.70 -14.77
CA ARG A 239 7.41 -1.35 -13.79
C ARG A 239 7.13 -0.86 -12.37
N VAL A 240 5.89 -1.06 -11.92
CA VAL A 240 5.43 -0.65 -10.59
C VAL A 240 5.21 -1.88 -9.70
N GLY A 241 5.72 -1.83 -8.48
CA GLY A 241 5.52 -2.84 -7.44
C GLY A 241 4.93 -2.27 -6.16
N ALA A 242 4.57 -3.16 -5.23
CA ALA A 242 4.15 -2.80 -3.88
C ALA A 242 4.79 -3.71 -2.85
N ILE A 243 5.18 -3.16 -1.70
CA ILE A 243 5.77 -3.87 -0.58
C ILE A 243 5.23 -3.32 0.74
N GLY A 244 5.07 -4.20 1.71
CA GLY A 244 4.76 -3.80 3.07
C GLY A 244 5.01 -4.90 4.09
N HIS A 245 5.05 -4.48 5.35
CA HIS A 245 5.16 -5.36 6.51
C HIS A 245 3.92 -5.21 7.39
N SER A 246 3.40 -6.31 7.94
CA SER A 246 2.25 -6.32 8.85
C SER A 246 1.02 -5.62 8.22
N LEU A 247 0.51 -4.52 8.79
CA LEU A 247 -0.52 -3.66 8.18
C LEU A 247 -0.19 -3.33 6.72
N GLY A 248 1.06 -2.95 6.42
CA GLY A 248 1.50 -2.69 5.06
C GLY A 248 1.51 -3.94 4.19
N GLY A 249 1.77 -5.11 4.79
CA GLY A 249 1.80 -6.40 4.10
C GLY A 249 0.45 -6.77 3.48
N HIS A 250 -0.65 -6.72 4.24
CA HIS A 250 -1.98 -6.97 3.66
C HIS A 250 -2.46 -5.81 2.77
N ASN A 251 -2.11 -4.56 3.10
CA ASN A 251 -2.46 -3.44 2.24
C ASN A 251 -1.77 -3.50 0.87
N SER A 252 -0.54 -4.04 0.76
CA SER A 252 0.11 -4.25 -0.52
C SER A 252 -0.63 -5.28 -1.39
N LEU A 253 -1.17 -6.33 -0.77
CA LEU A 253 -2.02 -7.31 -1.45
C LEU A 253 -3.36 -6.69 -1.85
N PHE A 254 -4.03 -5.99 -0.93
CA PHE A 254 -5.34 -5.37 -1.18
C PHE A 254 -5.28 -4.39 -2.35
N VAL A 255 -4.34 -3.45 -2.34
CA VAL A 255 -4.25 -2.48 -3.45
C VAL A 255 -3.92 -3.17 -4.77
N ALA A 256 -3.05 -4.18 -4.75
CA ALA A 256 -2.67 -4.89 -5.97
C ALA A 256 -3.82 -5.68 -6.60
N VAL A 257 -4.76 -6.18 -5.81
CA VAL A 257 -5.95 -6.86 -6.35
C VAL A 257 -6.83 -5.89 -7.13
N PHE A 258 -6.96 -4.64 -6.66
CA PHE A 258 -7.78 -3.60 -7.30
C PHE A 258 -7.03 -2.76 -8.35
N ASP A 259 -5.68 -2.77 -8.36
CA ASP A 259 -4.86 -1.99 -9.30
C ASP A 259 -3.88 -2.88 -10.06
N GLU A 260 -4.20 -3.18 -11.32
CA GLU A 260 -3.41 -4.09 -12.18
C GLU A 260 -2.10 -3.46 -12.69
N ARG A 261 -1.87 -2.17 -12.44
CA ARG A 261 -0.59 -1.52 -12.74
C ARG A 261 0.53 -2.04 -11.84
N ILE A 262 0.19 -2.58 -10.66
CA ILE A 262 1.15 -3.23 -9.77
C ILE A 262 1.49 -4.61 -10.35
N LYS A 263 2.75 -4.81 -10.77
CA LYS A 263 3.23 -6.01 -11.47
C LYS A 263 3.87 -7.03 -10.53
N ALA A 264 4.44 -6.56 -9.42
CA ALA A 264 5.05 -7.42 -8.41
C ALA A 264 4.68 -6.94 -6.99
N VAL A 265 4.39 -7.89 -6.11
CA VAL A 265 3.97 -7.62 -4.73
C VAL A 265 4.84 -8.41 -3.76
N VAL A 266 5.20 -7.76 -2.66
CA VAL A 266 5.82 -8.41 -1.51
C VAL A 266 4.99 -8.13 -0.26
N SER A 267 4.53 -9.20 0.41
CA SER A 267 3.83 -9.12 1.69
C SER A 267 4.66 -9.81 2.78
N SER A 268 5.21 -9.03 3.70
CA SER A 268 5.92 -9.54 4.87
C SER A 268 5.01 -9.54 6.08
N CYS A 269 4.80 -10.70 6.72
CA CYS A 269 3.98 -10.85 7.92
C CYS A 269 2.60 -10.17 7.77
N GLY A 270 1.95 -10.30 6.60
CA GLY A 270 0.76 -9.49 6.28
C GLY A 270 -0.56 -10.22 6.44
N PHE A 271 -0.57 -11.55 6.48
CA PHE A 271 -1.80 -12.33 6.47
C PHE A 271 -1.62 -13.78 6.90
N CYS A 272 -2.71 -14.41 7.21
CA CYS A 272 -2.95 -15.86 7.15
C CYS A 272 -4.44 -16.08 6.78
N SER A 273 -4.87 -17.31 6.54
CA SER A 273 -6.30 -17.60 6.36
C SER A 273 -7.11 -17.18 7.59
N PHE A 274 -8.32 -16.68 7.40
CA PHE A 274 -9.18 -16.23 8.50
C PHE A 274 -9.42 -17.30 9.57
N PRO A 275 -9.64 -18.60 9.24
CA PRO A 275 -9.78 -19.64 10.25
C PRO A 275 -8.54 -19.85 11.12
N ARG A 276 -7.34 -19.47 10.61
CA ARG A 276 -6.07 -19.60 11.35
C ARG A 276 -5.66 -18.34 12.10
N TYR A 277 -6.28 -17.20 11.78
CA TYR A 277 -6.02 -15.95 12.48
C TYR A 277 -6.55 -16.04 13.91
N TYR A 278 -5.63 -16.09 14.90
CA TYR A 278 -5.97 -16.26 16.32
C TYR A 278 -7.05 -17.35 16.55
N GLU A 279 -6.89 -18.50 15.92
CA GLU A 279 -7.84 -19.64 15.99
C GLU A 279 -9.26 -19.27 15.52
N GLY A 280 -9.37 -18.38 14.53
CA GLY A 280 -10.63 -17.89 13.98
C GLY A 280 -11.20 -16.65 14.66
N ASN A 281 -10.50 -16.04 15.61
CA ASN A 281 -10.93 -14.81 16.24
C ASN A 281 -10.60 -13.58 15.36
N LEU A 282 -11.57 -13.11 14.61
CA LEU A 282 -11.43 -11.99 13.69
C LEU A 282 -11.52 -10.59 14.35
N ALA A 283 -11.51 -10.49 15.68
CA ALA A 283 -11.64 -9.21 16.39
C ALA A 283 -10.58 -8.19 15.96
N GLY A 284 -9.34 -8.64 15.68
CA GLY A 284 -8.26 -7.77 15.21
C GLY A 284 -8.51 -7.13 13.85
N TRP A 285 -9.29 -7.76 12.97
CA TRP A 285 -9.68 -7.22 11.68
C TRP A 285 -10.91 -6.32 11.71
N SER A 286 -11.66 -6.31 12.82
CA SER A 286 -13.02 -5.76 12.91
C SER A 286 -13.12 -4.37 13.56
N HIS A 287 -12.01 -3.75 13.95
CA HIS A 287 -12.06 -2.41 14.54
C HIS A 287 -12.16 -1.31 13.47
N ASN A 288 -12.53 -0.09 13.90
CA ASN A 288 -12.74 1.05 13.00
C ASN A 288 -11.52 1.47 12.17
N GLY A 289 -10.31 1.05 12.55
CA GLY A 289 -9.11 1.24 11.75
C GLY A 289 -8.99 0.27 10.56
N TYR A 290 -9.87 -0.74 10.46
CA TYR A 290 -9.88 -1.76 9.39
C TYR A 290 -11.27 -1.95 8.81
N MET A 291 -11.94 -3.12 9.09
CA MET A 291 -13.17 -3.57 8.45
C MET A 291 -14.26 -3.88 9.49
N PRO A 292 -14.97 -2.87 10.05
CA PRO A 292 -15.93 -3.08 11.14
C PRO A 292 -17.07 -4.04 10.78
N ARG A 293 -17.44 -4.16 9.50
CA ARG A 293 -18.48 -5.08 9.03
C ARG A 293 -18.17 -6.56 9.34
N ILE A 294 -16.90 -6.92 9.57
CA ILE A 294 -16.53 -8.27 10.03
C ILE A 294 -17.23 -8.59 11.36
N ARG A 295 -17.38 -7.61 12.26
CA ARG A 295 -18.14 -7.75 13.50
C ARG A 295 -19.63 -7.55 13.29
N GLU A 296 -19.99 -6.48 12.59
CA GLU A 296 -21.36 -5.99 12.49
C GLU A 296 -22.25 -6.88 11.64
N VAL A 297 -21.69 -7.48 10.58
CA VAL A 297 -22.44 -8.26 9.58
C VAL A 297 -22.07 -9.75 9.64
N TYR A 298 -20.79 -10.06 9.83
CA TYR A 298 -20.27 -11.43 9.76
C TYR A 298 -20.00 -12.04 11.14
N GLU A 299 -20.35 -11.32 12.23
CA GLU A 299 -20.34 -11.80 13.62
C GLU A 299 -18.97 -12.33 14.09
N LEU A 300 -17.87 -11.87 13.49
CA LEU A 300 -16.49 -12.36 13.70
C LEU A 300 -16.30 -13.83 13.31
N ASP A 301 -17.20 -14.44 12.58
CA ASP A 301 -17.17 -15.85 12.20
C ASP A 301 -16.48 -16.02 10.83
N PRO A 302 -15.31 -16.69 10.77
CA PRO A 302 -14.62 -16.98 9.51
C PRO A 302 -15.49 -17.74 8.49
N ALA A 303 -16.43 -18.57 8.95
CA ALA A 303 -17.31 -19.33 8.07
C ALA A 303 -18.33 -18.44 7.36
N LYS A 304 -18.66 -17.26 7.93
CA LYS A 304 -19.58 -16.28 7.35
C LYS A 304 -18.89 -15.29 6.42
N MET A 305 -17.56 -15.21 6.47
CA MET A 305 -16.81 -14.27 5.63
C MET A 305 -17.03 -14.58 4.15
N PRO A 306 -17.33 -13.59 3.30
CA PRO A 306 -17.56 -13.83 1.87
C PRO A 306 -16.26 -13.98 1.06
N PHE A 307 -15.10 -13.68 1.64
CA PHE A 307 -13.78 -13.89 1.05
C PHE A 307 -12.76 -14.33 2.11
N ASP A 308 -11.62 -14.87 1.65
CA ASP A 308 -10.44 -15.14 2.49
C ASP A 308 -9.16 -14.81 1.71
N PHE A 309 -8.01 -14.81 2.37
CA PHE A 309 -6.71 -14.59 1.76
C PHE A 309 -6.31 -15.67 0.74
N THR A 310 -6.90 -16.87 0.78
CA THR A 310 -6.81 -17.87 -0.29
C THR A 310 -7.24 -17.30 -1.63
N GLU A 311 -8.41 -16.69 -1.66
CA GLU A 311 -9.03 -16.07 -2.83
C GLU A 311 -8.29 -14.80 -3.25
N LEU A 312 -7.86 -14.01 -2.28
CA LEU A 312 -7.13 -12.76 -2.54
C LEU A 312 -5.79 -13.02 -3.25
N LEU A 313 -5.02 -14.03 -2.78
CA LEU A 313 -3.77 -14.40 -3.46
C LEU A 313 -4.02 -14.91 -4.88
N ALA A 314 -5.06 -15.72 -5.07
CA ALA A 314 -5.42 -16.21 -6.39
C ALA A 314 -5.87 -15.10 -7.34
N ALA A 315 -6.57 -14.07 -6.82
CA ALA A 315 -7.01 -12.91 -7.60
C ALA A 315 -5.84 -12.04 -8.10
N LEU A 316 -4.63 -12.21 -7.55
CA LEU A 316 -3.41 -11.57 -8.06
C LEU A 316 -2.84 -12.25 -9.31
N ALA A 317 -3.16 -13.52 -9.56
CA ALA A 317 -2.63 -14.26 -10.70
C ALA A 317 -2.92 -13.53 -12.04
N PRO A 318 -1.98 -13.54 -12.99
CA PRO A 318 -0.66 -14.17 -12.98
C PRO A 318 0.48 -13.30 -12.43
N ARG A 319 0.22 -12.18 -11.76
CA ARG A 319 1.23 -11.23 -11.30
C ARG A 319 2.09 -11.80 -10.18
N ALA A 320 3.36 -11.35 -10.11
CA ALA A 320 4.33 -11.89 -9.18
C ALA A 320 4.01 -11.52 -7.73
N CYS A 321 3.89 -12.51 -6.86
CA CYS A 321 3.59 -12.35 -5.43
C CYS A 321 4.58 -13.15 -4.57
N LEU A 322 5.28 -12.47 -3.66
CA LEU A 322 6.14 -13.07 -2.64
C LEU A 322 5.52 -12.85 -1.26
N ALA A 323 5.21 -13.92 -0.55
CA ALA A 323 4.83 -13.89 0.85
C ALA A 323 6.02 -14.25 1.73
N ILE A 324 6.25 -13.49 2.80
CA ILE A 324 7.26 -13.78 3.82
C ILE A 324 6.53 -13.99 5.14
N ALA A 325 6.58 -15.21 5.65
CA ALA A 325 5.82 -15.66 6.80
C ALA A 325 6.73 -16.43 7.78
N PRO A 326 7.32 -15.75 8.77
CA PRO A 326 8.17 -16.39 9.77
C PRO A 326 7.45 -17.50 10.54
N LEU A 327 8.19 -18.52 10.93
CA LEU A 327 7.64 -19.71 11.58
C LEU A 327 7.00 -19.43 12.95
N ASP A 328 7.53 -18.45 13.70
CA ASP A 328 7.08 -18.08 15.04
C ASP A 328 6.33 -16.73 15.05
N ASP A 329 5.68 -16.36 13.93
CA ASP A 329 4.86 -15.15 13.89
C ASP A 329 3.62 -15.31 14.77
N ALA A 330 3.56 -14.54 15.86
CA ALA A 330 2.45 -14.60 16.80
C ALA A 330 1.16 -13.93 16.28
N ASN A 331 1.23 -13.12 15.21
CA ASN A 331 0.07 -12.44 14.64
C ASN A 331 -0.58 -13.23 13.50
N PHE A 332 0.24 -13.91 12.68
CA PHE A 332 -0.24 -14.60 11.49
C PHE A 332 0.34 -16.02 11.45
N ALA A 333 -0.48 -17.00 11.82
CA ALA A 333 -0.09 -18.40 11.84
C ALA A 333 0.45 -18.85 10.48
N VAL A 334 1.68 -19.35 10.45
CA VAL A 334 2.36 -19.78 9.22
C VAL A 334 1.60 -20.88 8.48
N GLU A 335 0.88 -21.76 9.21
CA GLU A 335 0.02 -22.78 8.63
C GLU A 335 -1.08 -22.16 7.76
N GLY A 336 -1.68 -21.05 8.22
CA GLY A 336 -2.70 -20.33 7.43
C GLY A 336 -2.12 -19.68 6.18
N VAL A 337 -0.86 -19.22 6.23
CA VAL A 337 -0.17 -18.75 5.01
C VAL A 337 0.08 -19.89 4.04
N ARG A 338 0.55 -21.06 4.54
CA ARG A 338 0.75 -22.26 3.70
C ARG A 338 -0.54 -22.72 3.03
N GLU A 339 -1.66 -22.70 3.76
CA GLU A 339 -2.99 -22.99 3.22
C GLU A 339 -3.36 -22.02 2.09
N CYS A 340 -3.15 -20.72 2.28
CA CYS A 340 -3.42 -19.71 1.25
C CYS A 340 -2.58 -19.92 -0.01
N ILE A 341 -1.28 -20.17 0.15
CA ILE A 341 -0.37 -20.43 -0.98
C ILE A 341 -0.76 -21.69 -1.72
N ALA A 342 -1.06 -22.78 -1.00
CA ALA A 342 -1.45 -24.06 -1.60
C ALA A 342 -2.77 -23.93 -2.39
N ALA A 343 -3.76 -23.23 -1.84
CA ALA A 343 -5.04 -22.99 -2.49
C ALA A 343 -4.91 -22.13 -3.75
N ALA A 344 -4.09 -21.06 -3.72
CA ALA A 344 -3.92 -20.16 -4.84
C ALA A 344 -3.08 -20.74 -5.99
N ARG A 345 -2.18 -21.67 -5.72
CA ARG A 345 -1.23 -22.24 -6.70
C ARG A 345 -1.89 -22.78 -7.97
N PRO A 346 -2.99 -23.59 -7.91
CA PRO A 346 -3.63 -24.09 -9.12
C PRO A 346 -4.11 -23.00 -10.08
N VAL A 347 -4.46 -21.82 -9.55
CA VAL A 347 -4.86 -20.65 -10.37
C VAL A 347 -3.64 -20.09 -11.10
N TYR A 348 -2.50 -19.95 -10.42
CA TYR A 348 -1.26 -19.54 -11.07
C TYR A 348 -0.81 -20.54 -12.14
N GLU A 349 -0.97 -21.85 -11.87
CA GLU A 349 -0.69 -22.91 -12.85
C GLU A 349 -1.61 -22.84 -14.07
N LEU A 350 -2.90 -22.49 -13.89
CA LEU A 350 -3.84 -22.25 -14.99
C LEU A 350 -3.34 -21.16 -15.97
N TYR A 351 -2.62 -20.16 -15.46
CA TYR A 351 -1.96 -19.12 -16.26
C TYR A 351 -0.58 -19.54 -16.78
N GLY A 352 -0.07 -20.73 -16.47
CA GLY A 352 1.33 -21.12 -16.76
C GLY A 352 2.35 -20.30 -15.96
N ALA A 353 1.95 -19.70 -14.83
CA ALA A 353 2.71 -18.76 -14.03
C ALA A 353 2.97 -19.27 -12.60
N GLY A 354 3.10 -20.57 -12.39
CA GLY A 354 3.29 -21.17 -11.07
C GLY A 354 4.47 -20.60 -10.28
N GLU A 355 5.54 -20.16 -10.96
CA GLU A 355 6.73 -19.56 -10.37
C GLU A 355 6.52 -18.10 -9.90
N HIS A 356 5.40 -17.47 -10.28
CA HIS A 356 5.05 -16.11 -9.86
C HIS A 356 4.45 -16.07 -8.45
N LEU A 357 4.09 -17.19 -7.84
CA LEU A 357 3.62 -17.28 -6.46
C LEU A 357 4.65 -18.03 -5.60
N VAL A 358 5.34 -17.27 -4.76
CA VAL A 358 6.40 -17.79 -3.89
C VAL A 358 6.14 -17.41 -2.43
N ALA A 359 6.49 -18.29 -1.50
CA ALA A 359 6.52 -17.98 -0.08
C ALA A 359 7.88 -18.35 0.52
N SER A 360 8.33 -17.53 1.47
CA SER A 360 9.49 -17.78 2.33
C SER A 360 9.00 -17.98 3.76
N TYR A 361 9.53 -18.98 4.43
CA TYR A 361 9.17 -19.34 5.81
C TYR A 361 10.43 -19.33 6.68
N PRO A 362 11.02 -18.15 6.97
CA PRO A 362 12.22 -18.06 7.78
C PRO A 362 11.94 -18.38 9.24
N ASP A 363 12.98 -18.85 9.95
CA ASP A 363 12.96 -18.84 11.41
C ASP A 363 12.81 -17.42 11.93
N GLY A 364 12.04 -17.22 12.99
CA GLY A 364 11.87 -15.92 13.63
C GLY A 364 10.42 -15.55 13.88
N LYS A 365 10.26 -14.34 14.43
CA LYS A 365 8.99 -13.77 14.87
C LYS A 365 8.45 -12.77 13.84
N HIS A 366 7.43 -12.00 14.24
CA HIS A 366 6.80 -10.94 13.44
C HIS A 366 7.78 -9.80 13.10
N ASP A 367 8.72 -10.07 12.20
CA ASP A 367 9.76 -9.12 11.77
C ASP A 367 10.11 -9.29 10.28
N PHE A 368 10.90 -8.34 9.77
CA PHE A 368 11.38 -8.35 8.39
C PHE A 368 12.91 -8.26 8.36
N PRO A 369 13.61 -9.34 8.69
CA PRO A 369 15.06 -9.34 8.86
C PRO A 369 15.81 -9.09 7.53
N PRO A 370 17.11 -8.72 7.59
CA PRO A 370 17.89 -8.35 6.40
C PRO A 370 17.87 -9.41 5.29
N ALA A 371 18.00 -10.69 5.61
CA ALA A 371 18.00 -11.76 4.61
C ALA A 371 16.69 -11.82 3.81
N GLU A 372 15.56 -11.61 4.47
CA GLU A 372 14.26 -11.61 3.81
C GLU A 372 13.98 -10.31 3.05
N ARG A 373 14.52 -9.16 3.51
CA ARG A 373 14.50 -7.92 2.73
C ARG A 373 15.31 -8.07 1.44
N GLU A 374 16.51 -8.67 1.50
CA GLU A 374 17.31 -8.96 0.30
C GLU A 374 16.56 -9.88 -0.68
N ARG A 375 15.86 -10.91 -0.18
CA ARG A 375 14.99 -11.76 -0.99
C ARG A 375 13.87 -10.96 -1.67
N ALA A 376 13.25 -10.05 -0.93
CA ALA A 376 12.19 -9.17 -1.46
C ALA A 376 12.74 -8.21 -2.54
N TYR A 377 13.95 -7.70 -2.37
CA TYR A 377 14.57 -6.79 -3.36
C TYR A 377 14.98 -7.55 -4.61
N ALA A 378 15.56 -8.74 -4.46
CA ALA A 378 15.86 -9.64 -5.60
C ALA A 378 14.57 -10.04 -6.35
N TRP A 379 13.43 -10.18 -5.65
CA TRP A 379 12.12 -10.40 -6.27
C TRP A 379 11.73 -9.25 -7.20
N PHE A 380 11.87 -8.01 -6.75
CA PHE A 380 11.62 -6.85 -7.60
C PHE A 380 12.63 -6.73 -8.73
N ASP A 381 13.92 -6.98 -8.50
CA ASP A 381 14.95 -6.99 -9.53
C ASP A 381 14.60 -7.98 -10.65
N ARG A 382 14.07 -9.16 -10.30
CA ARG A 382 13.61 -10.16 -11.26
C ARG A 382 12.37 -9.70 -12.04
N TRP A 383 11.36 -9.19 -11.37
CA TRP A 383 10.04 -8.98 -11.98
C TRP A 383 9.81 -7.57 -12.55
N LEU A 384 10.59 -6.60 -12.10
CA LEU A 384 10.55 -5.22 -12.57
C LEU A 384 11.82 -4.83 -13.35
N ALA A 385 12.66 -5.79 -13.74
CA ALA A 385 13.79 -5.55 -14.63
C ALA A 385 13.33 -4.99 -15.97
N ASP A 386 14.23 -4.27 -16.66
CA ASP A 386 13.98 -3.79 -18.02
C ASP A 386 13.75 -4.98 -18.96
N THR A 387 12.68 -4.94 -19.75
CA THR A 387 12.37 -6.01 -20.70
C THR A 387 13.47 -6.26 -21.72
N ALA A 388 14.33 -5.28 -21.99
CA ALA A 388 15.51 -5.43 -22.83
C ALA A 388 16.56 -6.39 -22.22
N HIS A 389 16.61 -6.53 -20.88
CA HIS A 389 17.50 -7.48 -20.21
C HIS A 389 16.92 -8.89 -20.11
N ARG A 390 15.60 -9.04 -20.07
CA ARG A 390 14.93 -10.35 -19.99
C ARG A 390 15.01 -11.20 -21.27
N GLN A 391 15.34 -10.61 -22.40
CA GLN A 391 15.48 -11.35 -23.67
C GLN A 391 16.91 -11.81 -23.94
N ALA A 392 17.84 -11.49 -23.05
CA ALA A 392 19.27 -11.82 -23.16
C ALA A 392 19.73 -12.95 -22.22
N GLU A 393 18.87 -13.44 -21.34
CA GLU A 393 19.06 -14.63 -20.49
C GLU A 393 18.22 -15.82 -21.00
#